data_fc18f585f4776d09af26c64176f4f082
#
_entry.id   fc18f585f4776d09af26c64176f4f082
#
_cell.length_a   1.000
_cell.length_b   1.000
_cell.length_c   1.000
_cell.angle_alpha   90.00
_cell.angle_beta   90.00
_cell.angle_gamma   90.00
#
_symmetry.space_group_name_H-M   'P 1'
#
loop_
_entity.id
_entity.type
_entity.pdbx_description
1 polymer ?
#
loop_
_entity_poly.entity_id
_entity_poly.type
_entity_poly.pdbx_seq_one_letter_code
_entity_poly.pdbx_strand_id
1 'polypeptide(L)'
;MSQELLKILETLEKPLMFASKNGFVNIDKIKDLGQLMDSLTVKALSLGLAPYQIAAFELLRESFGNYDELELDTKKELIEKCLTTITKLKNDQLHARDTLSNIGHEARREPTENKDLSQIPIQYLKGVGPRIAEALRKKGIANIEEALYYFPRKYEDRRQIKNISGLKPDTTETVMGRIILSGKTRRRAREIFQAVLSDGTGTVTLVWFQFNEKYLRATYKKGRTVILSGDVTFGYNDSLQIIHPKAEDIEIIDEDEELDKDFLNLNRIVPVYPLTEGIKQRRIRKIIKTVIDNHCHQISDYMPEEIKQRKRIVGLNEALSRVHFPNDSDLVVDLLDRNSVYESVPHRTLSFYEFLLMELGLALKKRSVSKSPGIAFRPTGALTENLLNKLPFSLTAAQKRVLHEIDYDMRASSPMNRLLQGDVGSGKTIVALLSMLKAVESGYQSALMAPTE
;
A
#
# COMPACT_ATOMS: atom_id res chain seq x y z
N MET A 1 24.68 8.39 -22.39
CA MET A 1 23.65 9.29 -21.84
C MET A 1 23.74 9.45 -20.32
N SER A 2 23.64 8.40 -19.52
CA SER A 2 23.68 8.52 -18.03
C SER A 2 25.01 9.04 -17.43
N GLN A 3 26.16 8.71 -18.03
CA GLN A 3 27.46 9.20 -17.54
C GLN A 3 27.68 10.69 -17.81
N GLU A 4 27.17 11.20 -18.89
CA GLU A 4 27.32 12.62 -19.27
C GLU A 4 26.43 13.51 -18.40
N LEU A 5 25.19 13.07 -18.12
CA LEU A 5 24.30 13.74 -17.18
C LEU A 5 24.87 13.77 -15.75
N LEU A 6 25.42 12.65 -15.27
CA LEU A 6 26.05 12.59 -13.95
C LEU A 6 27.22 13.57 -13.84
N LYS A 7 28.03 13.66 -14.89
CA LYS A 7 29.18 14.60 -14.95
C LYS A 7 28.71 16.06 -14.94
N ILE A 8 27.59 16.36 -15.59
CA ILE A 8 27.00 17.72 -15.55
C ILE A 8 26.49 18.02 -14.13
N LEU A 9 25.76 17.09 -13.50
CA LEU A 9 25.27 17.25 -12.12
C LEU A 9 26.41 17.43 -11.12
N GLU A 10 27.50 16.69 -11.24
CA GLU A 10 28.73 16.87 -10.42
C GLU A 10 29.39 18.23 -10.64
N THR A 11 29.34 18.70 -11.89
CA THR A 11 29.92 20.01 -12.23
C THR A 11 29.08 21.16 -11.68
N LEU A 12 27.75 21.03 -11.70
CA LEU A 12 26.81 21.98 -11.10
C LEU A 12 26.90 22.01 -9.57
N GLU A 13 27.09 20.86 -8.92
CA GLU A 13 27.15 20.76 -7.47
C GLU A 13 28.37 21.42 -6.83
N LYS A 14 29.53 21.29 -7.47
CA LYS A 14 30.81 21.79 -6.92
C LYS A 14 30.79 23.26 -6.51
N PRO A 15 30.41 24.21 -7.38
CA PRO A 15 30.39 25.64 -7.02
C PRO A 15 29.33 25.94 -5.95
N LEU A 16 28.17 25.25 -5.97
CA LEU A 16 27.12 25.43 -4.98
C LEU A 16 27.56 24.92 -3.60
N MET A 17 28.22 23.77 -3.54
CA MET A 17 28.81 23.26 -2.31
C MET A 17 29.95 24.15 -1.78
N PHE A 18 30.72 24.76 -2.65
CA PHE A 18 31.75 25.72 -2.23
C PHE A 18 31.13 27.00 -1.65
N ALA A 19 30.05 27.50 -2.25
CA ALA A 19 29.28 28.65 -1.75
C ALA A 19 28.66 28.39 -0.37
N SER A 20 28.12 27.21 -0.14
CA SER A 20 27.41 26.83 1.10
C SER A 20 28.34 26.54 2.30
N LYS A 21 29.66 26.32 2.06
CA LYS A 21 30.61 26.01 3.13
C LYS A 21 30.74 27.13 4.15
N ASN A 22 30.89 26.74 5.42
CA ASN A 22 31.12 27.64 6.55
C ASN A 22 30.06 28.75 6.70
N GLY A 23 28.79 28.42 6.48
CA GLY A 23 27.70 29.39 6.63
C GLY A 23 27.65 30.42 5.51
N PHE A 24 27.95 30.02 4.28
CA PHE A 24 27.88 30.84 3.06
C PHE A 24 28.94 31.99 2.96
N VAL A 25 30.02 31.91 3.73
CA VAL A 25 31.13 32.93 3.68
C VAL A 25 31.77 33.04 2.28
N ASN A 26 31.60 32.04 1.43
CA ASN A 26 32.19 31.99 0.10
C ASN A 26 31.25 32.39 -1.04
N ILE A 27 30.03 32.82 -0.75
CA ILE A 27 28.99 33.08 -1.76
C ILE A 27 29.43 34.16 -2.76
N ASP A 28 30.11 35.24 -2.28
CA ASP A 28 30.55 36.34 -3.10
C ASP A 28 31.91 36.06 -3.83
N LYS A 29 32.54 34.92 -3.55
CA LYS A 29 33.79 34.52 -4.20
C LYS A 29 33.58 33.80 -5.53
N ILE A 30 32.35 33.38 -5.82
CA ILE A 30 32.03 32.73 -7.07
C ILE A 30 31.48 33.78 -8.04
N LYS A 31 32.31 34.16 -9.01
CA LYS A 31 31.91 35.05 -10.09
C LYS A 31 31.17 34.25 -11.16
N ASP A 32 30.21 34.88 -11.81
CA ASP A 32 29.46 34.34 -12.97
C ASP A 32 28.74 33.01 -12.72
N LEU A 33 28.30 32.75 -11.45
CA LEU A 33 27.60 31.53 -11.10
C LEU A 33 26.31 31.38 -11.91
N GLY A 34 25.57 32.46 -12.16
CA GLY A 34 24.35 32.44 -12.98
C GLY A 34 24.64 31.97 -14.41
N GLN A 35 25.68 32.47 -15.06
CA GLN A 35 26.06 32.05 -16.42
C GLN A 35 26.52 30.59 -16.48
N LEU A 36 27.31 30.15 -15.47
CA LEU A 36 27.72 28.74 -15.38
C LEU A 36 26.53 27.82 -15.24
N MET A 37 25.57 28.14 -14.37
CA MET A 37 24.36 27.37 -14.17
C MET A 37 23.49 27.32 -15.45
N ASP A 38 23.31 28.45 -16.16
CA ASP A 38 22.57 28.49 -17.43
C ASP A 38 23.24 27.62 -18.48
N SER A 39 24.55 27.72 -18.69
CA SER A 39 25.26 26.95 -19.71
C SER A 39 25.21 25.44 -19.47
N LEU A 40 25.32 24.99 -18.22
CA LEU A 40 25.28 23.57 -17.86
C LEU A 40 23.87 23.00 -17.88
N THR A 41 22.86 23.80 -17.52
CA THR A 41 21.45 23.38 -17.61
C THR A 41 21.00 23.26 -19.06
N VAL A 42 21.37 24.19 -19.97
CA VAL A 42 21.15 24.08 -21.41
C VAL A 42 21.79 22.82 -21.98
N LYS A 43 23.04 22.53 -21.58
CA LYS A 43 23.71 21.30 -22.00
C LYS A 43 23.01 20.05 -21.50
N ALA A 44 22.51 20.05 -20.25
CA ALA A 44 21.72 18.94 -19.73
C ALA A 44 20.42 18.73 -20.52
N LEU A 45 19.68 19.79 -20.82
CA LEU A 45 18.43 19.75 -21.57
C LEU A 45 18.59 19.18 -22.99
N SER A 46 19.81 19.28 -23.58
CA SER A 46 20.09 18.67 -24.89
C SER A 46 20.31 17.16 -24.86
N LEU A 47 20.31 16.51 -23.70
CA LEU A 47 20.62 15.08 -23.53
C LEU A 47 19.41 14.13 -23.62
N GLY A 48 18.25 14.55 -24.07
CA GLY A 48 17.08 13.67 -24.20
C GLY A 48 16.62 13.11 -22.83
N LEU A 49 16.36 14.00 -21.89
CA LEU A 49 16.00 13.70 -20.49
C LEU A 49 14.53 13.23 -20.37
N ALA A 50 14.23 12.56 -19.25
CA ALA A 50 12.86 12.27 -18.85
C ALA A 50 12.07 13.56 -18.51
N PRO A 51 10.72 13.60 -18.67
CA PRO A 51 9.94 14.81 -18.43
C PRO A 51 10.16 15.49 -17.09
N TYR A 52 10.30 14.72 -16.02
CA TYR A 52 10.54 15.26 -14.67
C TYR A 52 11.96 15.88 -14.52
N GLN A 53 12.93 15.36 -15.26
CA GLN A 53 14.30 15.90 -15.29
C GLN A 53 14.33 17.21 -16.08
N ILE A 54 13.61 17.26 -17.20
CA ILE A 54 13.45 18.49 -17.99
C ILE A 54 12.88 19.60 -17.11
N ALA A 55 11.76 19.34 -16.41
CA ALA A 55 11.14 20.31 -15.51
C ALA A 55 12.09 20.77 -14.39
N ALA A 56 12.90 19.86 -13.83
CA ALA A 56 13.87 20.21 -12.80
C ALA A 56 15.00 21.11 -13.33
N PHE A 57 15.52 20.82 -14.54
CA PHE A 57 16.56 21.66 -15.16
C PHE A 57 16.03 23.00 -15.65
N GLU A 58 14.79 23.07 -16.15
CA GLU A 58 14.13 24.35 -16.50
C GLU A 58 13.97 25.23 -15.24
N LEU A 59 13.50 24.65 -14.13
CA LEU A 59 13.39 25.36 -12.86
C LEU A 59 14.73 25.85 -12.35
N LEU A 60 15.80 25.04 -12.42
CA LEU A 60 17.16 25.45 -12.08
C LEU A 60 17.62 26.64 -12.95
N ARG A 61 17.37 26.58 -14.24
CA ARG A 61 17.71 27.62 -15.20
C ARG A 61 17.02 28.94 -14.92
N GLU A 62 15.71 28.93 -14.74
CA GLU A 62 14.90 30.11 -14.42
C GLU A 62 15.34 30.73 -13.08
N SER A 63 15.63 29.92 -12.08
CA SER A 63 16.04 30.37 -10.76
C SER A 63 17.39 31.11 -10.75
N PHE A 64 18.29 30.79 -11.67
CA PHE A 64 19.59 31.44 -11.78
C PHE A 64 19.68 32.57 -12.82
N GLY A 65 18.59 32.83 -13.57
CA GLY A 65 18.58 33.88 -14.62
C GLY A 65 18.96 35.26 -14.13
N ASN A 66 18.59 35.64 -12.90
CA ASN A 66 18.89 36.91 -12.27
C ASN A 66 19.71 36.74 -10.97
N TYR A 67 20.50 35.69 -10.85
CA TYR A 67 21.20 35.34 -9.61
C TYR A 67 22.09 36.49 -9.07
N ASP A 68 22.82 37.18 -9.93
CA ASP A 68 23.76 38.20 -9.54
C ASP A 68 23.10 39.45 -8.92
N GLU A 69 21.83 39.69 -9.23
CA GLU A 69 21.01 40.81 -8.75
C GLU A 69 20.26 40.50 -7.42
N LEU A 70 20.28 39.25 -6.95
CA LEU A 70 19.56 38.84 -5.76
C LEU A 70 20.22 39.30 -4.47
N GLU A 71 19.42 39.53 -3.42
CA GLU A 71 19.92 39.77 -2.07
C GLU A 71 20.58 38.52 -1.47
N LEU A 72 21.51 38.73 -0.51
CA LEU A 72 22.30 37.65 0.06
C LEU A 72 21.51 36.49 0.65
N ASP A 73 20.43 36.80 1.35
CA ASP A 73 19.62 35.75 1.98
C ASP A 73 18.81 34.97 0.95
N THR A 74 18.34 35.62 -0.09
CA THR A 74 17.67 34.95 -1.23
C THR A 74 18.67 34.05 -1.99
N LYS A 75 19.90 34.46 -2.18
CA LYS A 75 20.98 33.68 -2.77
C LYS A 75 21.26 32.41 -1.96
N LYS A 76 21.27 32.48 -0.63
CA LYS A 76 21.46 31.32 0.26
C LYS A 76 20.34 30.30 0.10
N GLU A 77 19.10 30.78 0.19
CA GLU A 77 17.92 29.89 0.06
C GLU A 77 17.89 29.21 -1.31
N LEU A 78 18.22 29.95 -2.37
CA LEU A 78 18.30 29.41 -3.73
C LEU A 78 19.35 28.32 -3.85
N ILE A 79 20.57 28.54 -3.32
CA ILE A 79 21.65 27.54 -3.35
C ILE A 79 21.24 26.26 -2.60
N GLU A 80 20.60 26.36 -1.44
CA GLU A 80 20.13 25.20 -0.69
C GLU A 80 19.07 24.40 -1.45
N LYS A 81 18.09 25.08 -2.04
CA LYS A 81 17.08 24.44 -2.90
C LYS A 81 17.71 23.73 -4.09
N CYS A 82 18.68 24.35 -4.73
CA CYS A 82 19.37 23.77 -5.88
C CYS A 82 20.23 22.57 -5.50
N LEU A 83 20.96 22.62 -4.39
CA LEU A 83 21.70 21.47 -3.88
C LEU A 83 20.80 20.28 -3.59
N THR A 84 19.62 20.52 -2.99
CA THR A 84 18.61 19.48 -2.74
C THR A 84 18.11 18.86 -4.05
N THR A 85 17.81 19.68 -5.06
CA THR A 85 17.35 19.24 -6.38
C THR A 85 18.41 18.43 -7.11
N ILE A 86 19.66 18.90 -7.12
CA ILE A 86 20.80 18.22 -7.76
C ILE A 86 21.08 16.87 -7.07
N THR A 87 21.03 16.83 -5.74
CA THR A 87 21.20 15.59 -4.95
C THR A 87 20.12 14.57 -5.30
N LYS A 88 18.87 15.01 -5.43
CA LYS A 88 17.77 14.15 -5.85
C LYS A 88 17.98 13.58 -7.25
N LEU A 89 18.31 14.43 -8.22
CA LEU A 89 18.60 14.00 -9.60
C LEU A 89 19.81 13.05 -9.68
N LYS A 90 20.84 13.23 -8.85
CA LYS A 90 21.99 12.30 -8.76
C LYS A 90 21.60 10.96 -8.20
N ASN A 91 20.84 10.93 -7.13
CA ASN A 91 20.35 9.68 -6.54
C ASN A 91 19.47 8.90 -7.52
N ASP A 92 18.58 9.56 -8.24
CA ASP A 92 17.76 8.94 -9.28
C ASP A 92 18.63 8.34 -10.41
N GLN A 93 19.72 9.02 -10.79
CA GLN A 93 20.67 8.51 -11.79
C GLN A 93 21.55 7.37 -11.27
N LEU A 94 21.94 7.37 -10.01
CA LEU A 94 22.70 6.29 -9.39
C LEU A 94 21.83 5.04 -9.27
N HIS A 95 20.57 5.19 -8.85
CA HIS A 95 19.62 4.08 -8.83
C HIS A 95 19.33 3.53 -10.22
N ALA A 96 19.17 4.39 -11.24
CA ALA A 96 19.03 3.96 -12.63
C ALA A 96 20.30 3.26 -13.16
N ARG A 97 21.48 3.65 -12.70
CA ARG A 97 22.76 3.04 -13.09
C ARG A 97 22.98 1.69 -12.39
N ASP A 98 22.63 1.58 -11.12
CA ASP A 98 22.69 0.31 -10.38
C ASP A 98 21.69 -0.69 -10.97
N THR A 99 20.53 -0.22 -11.41
CA THR A 99 19.55 -1.02 -12.17
C THR A 99 20.13 -1.44 -13.53
N LEU A 100 20.79 -0.53 -14.28
CA LEU A 100 21.39 -0.82 -15.58
C LEU A 100 22.69 -1.65 -15.47
N SER A 101 23.49 -1.51 -14.40
CA SER A 101 24.66 -2.36 -14.15
C SER A 101 24.24 -3.77 -13.77
N ASN A 102 23.15 -3.91 -13.02
CA ASN A 102 22.53 -5.21 -12.76
C ASN A 102 21.97 -5.85 -14.05
N ILE A 103 21.34 -5.06 -14.93
CA ILE A 103 20.89 -5.52 -16.26
C ILE A 103 22.10 -5.91 -17.15
N GLY A 104 23.24 -5.21 -17.09
CA GLY A 104 24.44 -5.51 -17.85
C GLY A 104 25.16 -6.79 -17.40
N HIS A 105 25.04 -7.19 -16.14
CA HIS A 105 25.48 -8.48 -15.63
C HIS A 105 24.47 -9.61 -15.90
N GLU A 106 23.18 -9.28 -16.06
CA GLU A 106 22.14 -10.23 -16.46
C GLU A 106 22.13 -10.50 -17.97
N ALA A 107 22.60 -9.57 -18.83
CA ALA A 107 22.68 -9.76 -20.29
C ALA A 107 23.70 -10.84 -20.74
N ARG A 108 24.44 -11.45 -19.81
CA ARG A 108 25.26 -12.66 -20.05
C ARG A 108 24.66 -13.94 -19.48
N ARG A 109 23.47 -13.86 -18.89
CA ARG A 109 22.67 -15.06 -18.59
C ARG A 109 21.74 -15.28 -19.79
N GLU A 110 21.77 -16.50 -20.32
CA GLU A 110 20.79 -16.98 -21.29
C GLU A 110 19.37 -16.62 -20.83
N PRO A 111 18.37 -16.41 -21.74
CA PRO A 111 17.03 -16.09 -21.36
C PRO A 111 16.53 -17.16 -20.40
N THR A 112 16.61 -16.89 -19.10
CA THR A 112 16.02 -17.74 -18.10
C THR A 112 14.53 -17.75 -18.39
N GLU A 113 14.01 -18.90 -18.72
CA GLU A 113 12.59 -19.21 -18.68
C GLU A 113 11.96 -18.41 -17.53
N ASN A 114 10.89 -17.70 -17.81
CA ASN A 114 10.13 -16.95 -16.84
C ASN A 114 9.69 -17.93 -15.76
N LYS A 115 10.53 -18.15 -14.75
CA LYS A 115 10.24 -19.09 -13.67
C LYS A 115 9.04 -18.54 -12.96
N ASP A 116 7.97 -19.29 -12.99
CA ASP A 116 6.77 -19.02 -12.24
C ASP A 116 7.15 -18.77 -10.77
N LEU A 117 6.90 -17.55 -10.27
CA LEU A 117 7.28 -17.13 -8.92
C LEU A 117 6.63 -18.01 -7.85
N SER A 118 5.52 -18.67 -8.17
CA SER A 118 4.85 -19.64 -7.31
C SER A 118 5.68 -20.91 -7.09
N GLN A 119 6.61 -21.22 -8.01
CA GLN A 119 7.48 -22.39 -7.94
C GLN A 119 8.82 -22.12 -7.24
N ILE A 120 9.11 -20.86 -6.88
CA ILE A 120 10.34 -20.47 -6.20
C ILE A 120 10.12 -20.47 -4.69
N PRO A 121 10.60 -21.49 -3.94
CA PRO A 121 10.44 -21.52 -2.49
C PRO A 121 11.11 -20.33 -1.81
N ILE A 122 10.43 -19.73 -0.82
CA ILE A 122 10.92 -18.55 -0.10
C ILE A 122 12.25 -18.78 0.63
N GLN A 123 12.59 -20.03 0.94
CA GLN A 123 13.85 -20.38 1.61
C GLN A 123 15.10 -20.11 0.78
N TYR A 124 14.98 -19.99 -0.55
CA TYR A 124 16.10 -19.65 -1.43
C TYR A 124 16.38 -18.16 -1.50
N LEU A 125 15.50 -17.33 -0.90
CA LEU A 125 15.77 -15.91 -0.79
C LEU A 125 16.95 -15.66 0.16
N LYS A 126 17.88 -14.81 -0.27
CA LYS A 126 19.04 -14.43 0.55
C LYS A 126 18.62 -13.96 1.93
N GLY A 127 19.10 -14.64 2.95
CA GLY A 127 18.79 -14.32 4.34
C GLY A 127 17.54 -15.04 4.91
N VAL A 128 16.91 -15.95 4.16
CA VAL A 128 15.82 -16.80 4.64
C VAL A 128 16.35 -18.22 4.83
N GLY A 129 16.75 -18.54 6.05
CA GLY A 129 17.15 -19.92 6.39
C GLY A 129 15.95 -20.82 6.71
N PRO A 130 16.16 -22.14 6.89
CA PRO A 130 15.08 -23.12 7.08
C PRO A 130 14.12 -22.77 8.22
N ARG A 131 14.61 -22.28 9.36
CA ARG A 131 13.79 -21.85 10.51
C ARG A 131 12.85 -20.69 10.16
N ILE A 132 13.35 -19.70 9.40
CA ILE A 132 12.57 -18.54 8.99
C ILE A 132 11.55 -18.95 7.93
N ALA A 133 11.95 -19.80 6.98
CA ALA A 133 11.05 -20.33 5.95
C ALA A 133 9.88 -21.11 6.57
N GLU A 134 10.14 -21.91 7.61
CA GLU A 134 9.09 -22.62 8.34
C GLU A 134 8.12 -21.67 9.04
N ALA A 135 8.64 -20.63 9.69
CA ALA A 135 7.81 -19.62 10.35
C ALA A 135 6.98 -18.81 9.32
N LEU A 136 7.52 -18.52 8.13
CA LEU A 136 6.81 -17.88 7.03
C LEU A 136 5.69 -18.78 6.46
N ARG A 137 5.95 -20.09 6.30
CA ARG A 137 4.93 -21.06 5.85
C ARG A 137 3.72 -21.11 6.77
N LYS A 138 3.90 -20.96 8.09
CA LYS A 138 2.79 -20.89 9.06
C LYS A 138 1.88 -19.66 8.82
N LYS A 139 2.36 -18.67 8.04
CA LYS A 139 1.61 -17.47 7.63
C LYS A 139 1.14 -17.53 6.18
N GLY A 140 1.27 -18.68 5.52
CA GLY A 140 0.90 -18.83 4.12
C GLY A 140 1.92 -18.27 3.15
N ILE A 141 3.20 -18.13 3.56
CA ILE A 141 4.29 -17.65 2.70
C ILE A 141 5.26 -18.80 2.46
N ALA A 142 5.00 -19.63 1.45
CA ALA A 142 5.86 -20.74 1.08
C ALA A 142 6.78 -20.42 -0.11
N ASN A 143 6.39 -19.49 -0.97
CA ASN A 143 7.07 -19.11 -2.21
C ASN A 143 7.19 -17.59 -2.37
N ILE A 144 7.85 -17.15 -3.44
CA ILE A 144 8.10 -15.73 -3.74
C ILE A 144 6.80 -15.00 -4.07
N GLU A 145 5.90 -15.61 -4.81
CA GLU A 145 4.61 -14.97 -5.18
C GLU A 145 3.76 -14.69 -3.94
N GLU A 146 3.61 -15.67 -3.05
CA GLU A 146 2.86 -15.49 -1.80
C GLU A 146 3.46 -14.40 -0.91
N ALA A 147 4.78 -14.19 -0.96
CA ALA A 147 5.43 -13.10 -0.26
C ALA A 147 5.06 -11.72 -0.84
N LEU A 148 4.90 -11.59 -2.16
CA LEU A 148 4.45 -10.35 -2.83
C LEU A 148 3.01 -10.01 -2.49
N TYR A 149 2.16 -10.99 -2.21
CA TYR A 149 0.77 -10.81 -1.83
C TYR A 149 0.54 -10.85 -0.30
N TYR A 150 1.62 -10.89 0.50
CA TYR A 150 1.52 -10.81 1.95
C TYR A 150 1.45 -9.35 2.41
N PHE A 151 0.29 -8.73 2.29
CA PHE A 151 0.09 -7.31 2.53
C PHE A 151 0.23 -6.88 3.99
N PRO A 152 0.69 -5.64 4.24
CA PRO A 152 0.67 -5.06 5.57
C PRO A 152 -0.78 -4.87 6.04
N ARG A 153 -1.01 -5.06 7.34
CA ARG A 153 -2.34 -4.86 7.93
C ARG A 153 -2.60 -3.41 8.36
N LYS A 154 -1.54 -2.60 8.51
CA LYS A 154 -1.58 -1.16 8.79
C LYS A 154 -0.24 -0.53 8.46
N TYR A 155 -0.21 0.79 8.52
CA TYR A 155 1.01 1.58 8.39
C TYR A 155 1.26 2.39 9.67
N GLU A 156 2.51 2.74 9.93
CA GLU A 156 2.95 3.64 10.99
C GLU A 156 3.75 4.79 10.41
N ASP A 157 3.41 6.01 10.80
CA ASP A 157 4.20 7.19 10.43
C ASP A 157 5.42 7.32 11.33
N ARG A 158 6.59 7.06 10.77
CA ARG A 158 7.89 7.24 11.42
C ARG A 158 8.74 8.33 10.77
N ARG A 159 8.11 9.22 9.97
CA ARG A 159 8.79 10.36 9.35
C ARG A 159 9.21 11.40 10.38
N GLN A 160 8.43 11.55 11.44
CA GLN A 160 8.72 12.43 12.57
C GLN A 160 8.54 11.66 13.86
N ILE A 161 9.63 11.05 14.33
CA ILE A 161 9.66 10.46 15.67
C ILE A 161 9.74 11.63 16.66
N LYS A 162 8.73 11.77 17.50
CA LYS A 162 8.68 12.85 18.51
C LYS A 162 9.63 12.60 19.66
N ASN A 163 10.23 13.67 20.14
CA ASN A 163 10.92 13.65 21.42
C ASN A 163 9.94 13.37 22.56
N ILE A 164 10.36 12.61 23.55
CA ILE A 164 9.50 12.21 24.68
C ILE A 164 8.97 13.42 25.44
N SER A 165 9.75 14.50 25.53
CA SER A 165 9.32 15.78 26.13
C SER A 165 8.17 16.47 25.39
N GLY A 166 7.97 16.15 24.10
CA GLY A 166 6.92 16.74 23.24
C GLY A 166 5.68 15.86 23.09
N LEU A 167 5.59 14.75 23.79
CA LEU A 167 4.43 13.85 23.74
C LEU A 167 3.19 14.50 24.35
N LYS A 168 2.05 14.28 23.68
CA LYS A 168 0.76 14.79 24.16
C LYS A 168 -0.08 13.63 24.72
N PRO A 169 -0.65 13.77 25.92
CA PRO A 169 -1.60 12.79 26.43
C PRO A 169 -2.85 12.72 25.55
N ASP A 170 -3.53 11.59 25.60
CA ASP A 170 -4.75 11.26 24.84
C ASP A 170 -4.57 11.31 23.31
N THR A 171 -3.32 11.11 22.84
CA THR A 171 -2.98 10.94 21.43
C THR A 171 -2.16 9.67 21.20
N THR A 172 -2.29 9.08 20.02
CA THR A 172 -1.43 7.99 19.58
C THR A 172 -0.14 8.56 19.00
N GLU A 173 1.00 8.27 19.62
CA GLU A 173 2.29 8.84 19.25
C GLU A 173 3.33 7.74 18.99
N THR A 174 4.25 8.03 18.07
CA THR A 174 5.41 7.17 17.83
C THR A 174 6.64 7.75 18.49
N VAL A 175 7.26 6.96 19.36
CA VAL A 175 8.43 7.37 20.16
C VAL A 175 9.58 6.39 19.98
N MET A 176 10.79 6.91 20.11
CA MET A 176 12.00 6.12 20.20
C MET A 176 12.72 6.48 21.50
N GLY A 177 13.10 5.48 22.27
CA GLY A 177 13.82 5.70 23.51
C GLY A 177 14.63 4.48 23.94
N ARG A 178 15.62 4.73 24.80
CA ARG A 178 16.43 3.68 25.41
C ARG A 178 15.82 3.26 26.74
N ILE A 179 15.76 1.96 27.01
CA ILE A 179 15.28 1.43 28.27
C ILE A 179 16.28 1.76 29.35
N ILE A 180 15.92 2.60 30.31
CA ILE A 180 16.75 2.98 31.48
C ILE A 180 16.47 2.13 32.71
N LEU A 181 15.22 1.66 32.84
CA LEU A 181 14.77 0.81 33.95
C LEU A 181 13.69 -0.16 33.43
N SER A 182 13.73 -1.42 33.88
CA SER A 182 12.63 -2.35 33.66
C SER A 182 12.51 -3.33 34.85
N GLY A 183 11.28 -3.68 35.19
CA GLY A 183 11.05 -4.64 36.27
C GLY A 183 9.64 -4.66 36.78
N LYS A 184 9.41 -5.61 37.67
CA LYS A 184 8.17 -5.77 38.42
C LYS A 184 8.15 -4.79 39.60
N THR A 185 7.03 -4.13 39.78
CA THR A 185 6.78 -3.25 40.91
C THR A 185 5.38 -3.47 41.46
N ARG A 186 5.15 -3.07 42.70
CA ARG A 186 3.82 -3.16 43.32
C ARG A 186 3.20 -1.77 43.41
N ARG A 187 2.03 -1.63 42.82
CA ARG A 187 1.30 -0.37 42.84
C ARG A 187 -0.05 -0.59 43.50
N ARG A 188 -0.26 0.06 44.69
CA ARG A 188 -1.40 -0.24 45.57
C ARG A 188 -1.42 -1.74 45.92
N ALA A 189 -2.49 -2.46 45.60
CA ALA A 189 -2.61 -3.91 45.86
C ALA A 189 -2.25 -4.79 44.64
N ARG A 190 -1.83 -4.21 43.51
CA ARG A 190 -1.59 -4.95 42.24
C ARG A 190 -0.12 -4.94 41.88
N GLU A 191 0.36 -6.07 41.41
CA GLU A 191 1.66 -6.18 40.73
C GLU A 191 1.54 -5.72 39.28
N ILE A 192 2.49 -4.92 38.84
CA ILE A 192 2.62 -4.46 37.47
C ILE A 192 4.05 -4.68 36.98
N PHE A 193 4.23 -4.88 35.70
CA PHE A 193 5.53 -4.76 35.07
C PHE A 193 5.63 -3.40 34.39
N GLN A 194 6.78 -2.75 34.52
CA GLN A 194 7.04 -1.47 33.90
C GLN A 194 8.40 -1.45 33.23
N ALA A 195 8.51 -0.71 32.15
CA ALA A 195 9.76 -0.36 31.48
C ALA A 195 9.78 1.15 31.22
N VAL A 196 10.80 1.83 31.68
CA VAL A 196 10.96 3.28 31.49
C VAL A 196 11.88 3.53 30.32
N LEU A 197 11.39 4.27 29.34
CA LEU A 197 12.12 4.71 28.16
C LEU A 197 12.58 6.15 28.35
N SER A 198 13.78 6.47 27.87
CA SER A 198 14.30 7.83 27.78
C SER A 198 15.00 8.04 26.44
N ASP A 199 14.82 9.23 25.87
CA ASP A 199 15.54 9.72 24.70
C ASP A 199 16.52 10.85 25.03
N GLY A 200 16.69 11.13 26.36
CA GLY A 200 17.47 12.25 26.87
C GLY A 200 16.68 13.56 27.02
N THR A 201 15.52 13.70 26.40
CA THR A 201 14.64 14.89 26.55
C THR A 201 13.56 14.69 27.61
N GLY A 202 13.18 13.44 27.86
CA GLY A 202 12.15 13.08 28.84
C GLY A 202 12.11 11.57 29.11
N THR A 203 11.06 11.16 29.82
CA THR A 203 10.80 9.75 30.11
C THR A 203 9.34 9.40 29.87
N VAL A 204 9.09 8.20 29.32
CA VAL A 204 7.75 7.59 29.23
C VAL A 204 7.79 6.18 29.78
N THR A 205 6.73 5.79 30.50
CA THR A 205 6.68 4.48 31.16
C THR A 205 5.73 3.55 30.42
N LEU A 206 6.22 2.40 29.99
CA LEU A 206 5.39 1.31 29.48
C LEU A 206 4.88 0.48 30.65
N VAL A 207 3.58 0.17 30.71
CA VAL A 207 2.93 -0.48 31.85
C VAL A 207 2.13 -1.69 31.40
N TRP A 208 2.33 -2.82 32.10
CA TRP A 208 1.55 -4.05 31.90
C TRP A 208 0.93 -4.50 33.23
N PHE A 209 -0.39 -4.63 33.27
CA PHE A 209 -1.13 -5.15 34.46
C PHE A 209 -1.26 -6.67 34.42
N GLN A 210 -1.32 -7.25 33.21
CA GLN A 210 -1.29 -8.70 33.00
C GLN A 210 -0.05 -9.02 32.17
N PHE A 211 0.85 -9.83 32.71
CA PHE A 211 2.14 -10.01 32.06
C PHE A 211 2.79 -11.36 32.39
N ASN A 212 3.62 -11.83 31.49
CA ASN A 212 4.58 -12.88 31.72
C ASN A 212 5.94 -12.23 32.08
N GLU A 213 6.30 -12.27 33.35
CA GLU A 213 7.51 -11.60 33.86
C GLU A 213 8.78 -12.08 33.13
N LYS A 214 8.92 -13.39 32.96
CA LYS A 214 10.09 -13.97 32.26
C LYS A 214 10.25 -13.44 30.84
N TYR A 215 9.14 -13.34 30.10
CA TYR A 215 9.12 -12.80 28.76
C TYR A 215 9.47 -11.31 28.75
N LEU A 216 8.80 -10.49 29.56
CA LEU A 216 9.04 -9.04 29.56
C LEU A 216 10.44 -8.67 30.04
N ARG A 217 10.99 -9.36 31.07
CA ARG A 217 12.39 -9.15 31.49
C ARG A 217 13.39 -9.49 30.37
N ALA A 218 13.15 -10.55 29.63
CA ALA A 218 14.00 -10.94 28.52
C ALA A 218 13.92 -9.96 27.35
N THR A 219 12.74 -9.39 27.13
CA THR A 219 12.42 -8.49 26.02
C THR A 219 12.88 -7.06 26.30
N TYR A 220 12.53 -6.49 27.46
CA TYR A 220 12.78 -5.08 27.83
C TYR A 220 13.99 -4.94 28.74
N LYS A 221 15.16 -5.40 28.29
CA LYS A 221 16.42 -5.24 29.04
C LYS A 221 16.88 -3.78 29.03
N LYS A 222 17.45 -3.34 30.17
CA LYS A 222 18.11 -2.04 30.26
C LYS A 222 19.18 -1.90 29.16
N GLY A 223 19.24 -0.74 28.55
CA GLY A 223 20.20 -0.42 27.48
C GLY A 223 19.66 -0.61 26.04
N ARG A 224 18.65 -1.47 25.84
CA ARG A 224 18.04 -1.64 24.52
C ARG A 224 17.26 -0.41 24.06
N THR A 225 17.32 -0.12 22.79
CA THR A 225 16.49 0.90 22.16
C THR A 225 15.16 0.30 21.72
N VAL A 226 14.09 1.04 21.93
CA VAL A 226 12.73 0.66 21.57
C VAL A 226 12.11 1.74 20.72
N ILE A 227 11.49 1.35 19.61
CA ILE A 227 10.55 2.19 18.85
C ILE A 227 9.18 1.61 19.10
N LEU A 228 8.23 2.45 19.47
CA LEU A 228 6.86 2.02 19.66
C LEU A 228 5.87 3.10 19.25
N SER A 229 4.71 2.66 18.79
CA SER A 229 3.52 3.51 18.59
C SER A 229 2.46 3.09 19.59
N GLY A 230 1.86 4.05 20.30
CA GLY A 230 0.84 3.76 21.30
C GLY A 230 0.17 4.98 21.86
N ASP A 231 -0.95 4.75 22.55
CA ASP A 231 -1.74 5.81 23.15
C ASP A 231 -1.05 6.31 24.43
N VAL A 232 -0.66 7.56 24.40
CA VAL A 232 -0.01 8.24 25.54
C VAL A 232 -1.08 8.68 26.53
N THR A 233 -0.92 8.32 27.80
CA THR A 233 -1.85 8.72 28.86
C THR A 233 -1.07 9.26 30.06
N PHE A 234 -1.75 9.99 30.93
CA PHE A 234 -1.17 10.36 32.21
C PHE A 234 -1.13 9.16 33.16
N GLY A 235 -0.01 8.96 33.79
CA GLY A 235 0.20 8.03 34.88
C GLY A 235 0.11 8.70 36.24
N TYR A 236 0.76 8.08 37.23
CA TYR A 236 0.86 8.64 38.58
C TYR A 236 1.85 9.83 38.60
N ASN A 237 1.51 10.91 39.32
CA ASN A 237 2.27 12.17 39.39
C ASN A 237 2.50 12.79 38.00
N ASP A 238 1.47 12.81 37.17
CA ASP A 238 1.48 13.39 35.81
C ASP A 238 2.58 12.85 34.89
N SER A 239 3.16 11.70 35.23
CA SER A 239 4.13 11.03 34.37
C SER A 239 3.44 10.46 33.12
N LEU A 240 4.09 10.57 31.97
CA LEU A 240 3.58 9.98 30.72
C LEU A 240 3.73 8.45 30.76
N GLN A 241 2.68 7.76 30.34
CA GLN A 241 2.68 6.31 30.26
C GLN A 241 1.96 5.81 29.00
N ILE A 242 2.33 4.61 28.56
CA ILE A 242 1.63 3.83 27.54
C ILE A 242 1.25 2.49 28.17
N ILE A 243 -0.06 2.19 28.16
CA ILE A 243 -0.60 1.03 28.86
C ILE A 243 -0.78 -0.11 27.87
N HIS A 244 -0.31 -1.31 28.24
CA HIS A 244 -0.43 -2.54 27.45
C HIS A 244 -0.05 -2.34 25.96
N PRO A 245 1.12 -1.76 25.65
CA PRO A 245 1.51 -1.60 24.27
C PRO A 245 1.56 -2.98 23.59
N LYS A 246 0.98 -3.06 22.39
CA LYS A 246 0.88 -4.34 21.67
C LYS A 246 2.25 -4.74 21.13
N ALA A 247 2.57 -6.02 21.18
CA ALA A 247 3.87 -6.54 20.74
C ALA A 247 4.17 -6.23 19.25
N GLU A 248 3.13 -6.07 18.44
CA GLU A 248 3.24 -5.72 17.02
C GLU A 248 3.58 -4.25 16.76
N ASP A 249 3.25 -3.36 17.71
CA ASP A 249 3.50 -1.92 17.68
C ASP A 249 4.85 -1.56 18.29
N ILE A 250 5.58 -2.57 18.79
CA ILE A 250 6.87 -2.42 19.47
C ILE A 250 7.96 -3.05 18.62
N GLU A 251 9.02 -2.30 18.42
CA GLU A 251 10.22 -2.76 17.75
C GLU A 251 11.41 -2.57 18.69
N ILE A 252 12.09 -3.66 19.02
CA ILE A 252 13.27 -3.65 19.88
C ILE A 252 14.50 -3.77 19.01
N ILE A 253 15.43 -2.85 19.22
CA ILE A 253 16.69 -2.76 18.52
C ILE A 253 17.77 -3.21 19.49
N ASP A 254 18.54 -4.22 19.12
CA ASP A 254 19.66 -4.70 19.92
C ASP A 254 20.86 -3.73 19.77
N GLU A 255 21.75 -3.69 20.78
CA GLU A 255 22.85 -2.70 20.86
C GLU A 255 23.84 -2.79 19.68
N ASP A 256 23.94 -3.96 19.04
CA ASP A 256 24.83 -4.22 17.92
C ASP A 256 24.24 -3.80 16.56
N GLU A 257 22.98 -3.32 16.51
CA GLU A 257 22.33 -2.90 15.28
C GLU A 257 22.53 -1.40 15.01
N GLU A 258 23.24 -1.04 13.93
CA GLU A 258 23.46 0.35 13.53
C GLU A 258 22.11 1.00 13.11
N LEU A 259 21.67 1.99 13.89
CA LEU A 259 20.44 2.77 13.66
C LEU A 259 20.56 3.69 12.42
N ASP A 260 21.75 4.24 12.18
CA ASP A 260 21.97 5.23 11.13
C ASP A 260 21.83 4.71 9.70
N LYS A 261 21.79 3.39 9.50
CA LYS A 261 21.67 2.74 8.19
C LYS A 261 20.29 2.11 7.95
N ASP A 262 19.31 2.33 8.84
CA ASP A 262 18.02 1.64 8.77
C ASP A 262 16.97 2.41 7.97
N PHE A 263 17.25 2.61 6.69
CA PHE A 263 16.34 3.29 5.75
C PHE A 263 14.96 2.62 5.59
N LEU A 264 14.80 1.37 6.03
CA LEU A 264 13.53 0.65 5.90
C LEU A 264 12.56 0.88 7.06
N ASN A 265 13.06 1.33 8.20
CA ASN A 265 12.31 1.38 9.45
C ASN A 265 12.20 2.77 10.08
N LEU A 266 12.93 3.76 9.56
CA LEU A 266 12.96 5.14 10.06
C LEU A 266 12.75 6.15 8.95
N ASN A 267 12.36 7.37 9.30
CA ASN A 267 12.18 8.53 8.43
C ASN A 267 11.22 8.32 7.24
N ARG A 268 10.23 7.43 7.40
CA ARG A 268 9.23 7.10 6.39
C ARG A 268 7.98 6.50 7.02
N ILE A 269 6.94 6.34 6.21
CA ILE A 269 5.82 5.46 6.57
C ILE A 269 6.30 4.02 6.43
N VAL A 270 6.08 3.22 7.48
CA VAL A 270 6.51 1.82 7.53
C VAL A 270 5.32 0.87 7.57
N PRO A 271 5.37 -0.22 6.80
CA PRO A 271 4.34 -1.25 6.84
C PRO A 271 4.46 -2.08 8.11
N VAL A 272 3.31 -2.45 8.69
CA VAL A 272 3.20 -3.38 9.81
C VAL A 272 2.54 -4.66 9.33
N TYR A 273 3.30 -5.74 9.32
CA TYR A 273 2.83 -7.05 8.88
C TYR A 273 2.25 -7.88 10.04
N PRO A 274 1.29 -8.77 9.78
CA PRO A 274 0.89 -9.77 10.76
C PRO A 274 2.09 -10.66 11.11
N LEU A 275 2.44 -10.75 12.41
CA LEU A 275 3.58 -11.53 12.86
C LEU A 275 3.22 -12.97 13.20
N THR A 276 4.22 -13.83 13.21
CA THR A 276 4.23 -15.16 13.82
C THR A 276 5.38 -15.26 14.83
N GLU A 277 5.33 -16.23 15.72
CA GLU A 277 6.43 -16.49 16.64
C GLU A 277 7.76 -16.69 15.89
N GLY A 278 8.80 -16.02 16.35
CA GLY A 278 10.14 -16.12 15.79
C GLY A 278 10.50 -15.15 14.67
N ILE A 279 9.54 -14.33 14.15
CA ILE A 279 9.83 -13.30 13.16
C ILE A 279 9.50 -11.92 13.73
N LYS A 280 10.48 -11.01 13.71
CA LYS A 280 10.32 -9.59 14.09
C LYS A 280 9.91 -8.74 12.87
N GLN A 281 9.23 -7.59 13.08
CA GLN A 281 8.81 -6.66 12.03
C GLN A 281 9.96 -6.25 11.10
N ARG A 282 11.12 -5.87 11.63
CA ARG A 282 12.30 -5.53 10.82
C ARG A 282 12.71 -6.65 9.87
N ARG A 283 12.62 -7.89 10.35
CA ARG A 283 13.02 -9.05 9.56
C ARG A 283 12.06 -9.28 8.39
N ILE A 284 10.74 -9.22 8.63
CA ILE A 284 9.77 -9.43 7.56
C ILE A 284 9.81 -8.27 6.56
N ARG A 285 9.96 -7.02 7.00
CA ARG A 285 10.16 -5.87 6.08
C ARG A 285 11.36 -6.08 5.17
N LYS A 286 12.50 -6.53 5.73
CA LYS A 286 13.70 -6.81 4.94
C LYS A 286 13.48 -7.93 3.93
N ILE A 287 12.79 -9.01 4.32
CA ILE A 287 12.45 -10.12 3.43
C ILE A 287 11.56 -9.63 2.29
N ILE A 288 10.46 -8.96 2.60
CA ILE A 288 9.53 -8.42 1.59
C ILE A 288 10.24 -7.41 0.67
N LYS A 289 11.08 -6.53 1.23
CA LYS A 289 11.86 -5.59 0.41
C LYS A 289 12.76 -6.33 -0.58
N THR A 290 13.45 -7.37 -0.13
CA THR A 290 14.30 -8.19 -1.00
C THR A 290 13.49 -8.91 -2.09
N VAL A 291 12.29 -9.38 -1.76
CA VAL A 291 11.37 -10.00 -2.73
C VAL A 291 10.94 -8.99 -3.78
N ILE A 292 10.53 -7.80 -3.36
CA ILE A 292 10.09 -6.73 -4.27
C ILE A 292 11.22 -6.30 -5.20
N ASP A 293 12.41 -6.01 -4.66
CA ASP A 293 13.55 -5.54 -5.44
C ASP A 293 14.01 -6.56 -6.48
N ASN A 294 13.94 -7.86 -6.15
CA ASN A 294 14.46 -8.91 -7.02
C ASN A 294 13.43 -9.53 -7.95
N HIS A 295 12.14 -9.48 -7.62
CA HIS A 295 11.14 -10.29 -8.31
C HIS A 295 9.88 -9.53 -8.75
N CYS A 296 9.57 -8.36 -8.18
CA CYS A 296 8.34 -7.64 -8.50
C CYS A 296 8.25 -7.28 -9.99
N HIS A 297 9.38 -6.99 -10.63
CA HIS A 297 9.46 -6.67 -12.07
C HIS A 297 9.13 -7.87 -12.99
N GLN A 298 9.16 -9.11 -12.46
CA GLN A 298 8.86 -10.34 -13.21
C GLN A 298 7.35 -10.60 -13.29
N ILE A 299 6.53 -9.85 -12.52
CA ILE A 299 5.08 -9.98 -12.57
C ILE A 299 4.57 -9.37 -13.86
N SER A 300 3.88 -10.19 -14.65
CA SER A 300 3.25 -9.73 -15.88
C SER A 300 2.01 -8.90 -15.59
N ASP A 301 1.99 -7.68 -16.10
CA ASP A 301 0.81 -6.83 -16.08
C ASP A 301 -0.05 -7.10 -17.31
N TYR A 302 -1.20 -7.73 -17.11
CA TYR A 302 -2.14 -8.09 -18.17
C TYR A 302 -3.22 -7.03 -18.42
N MET A 303 -3.20 -5.91 -17.68
CA MET A 303 -4.20 -4.86 -17.82
C MET A 303 -3.87 -3.92 -18.97
N PRO A 304 -4.77 -3.74 -19.97
CA PRO A 304 -4.58 -2.76 -21.03
C PRO A 304 -4.42 -1.33 -20.50
N GLU A 305 -3.52 -0.58 -21.13
CA GLU A 305 -3.20 0.79 -20.70
C GLU A 305 -4.41 1.72 -20.69
N GLU A 306 -5.30 1.58 -21.69
CA GLU A 306 -6.55 2.34 -21.78
C GLU A 306 -7.46 2.12 -20.56
N ILE A 307 -7.49 0.90 -20.02
CA ILE A 307 -8.28 0.58 -18.83
C ILE A 307 -7.61 1.22 -17.60
N LYS A 308 -6.29 1.14 -17.48
CA LYS A 308 -5.54 1.75 -16.37
C LYS A 308 -5.80 3.26 -16.33
N GLN A 309 -5.69 3.95 -17.44
CA GLN A 309 -5.96 5.39 -17.55
C GLN A 309 -7.41 5.73 -17.21
N ARG A 310 -8.39 5.04 -17.82
CA ARG A 310 -9.82 5.27 -17.57
C ARG A 310 -10.22 5.04 -16.12
N LYS A 311 -9.63 4.06 -15.47
CA LYS A 311 -9.90 3.71 -14.06
C LYS A 311 -8.98 4.42 -13.06
N ARG A 312 -8.00 5.18 -13.55
CA ARG A 312 -6.98 5.89 -12.75
C ARG A 312 -6.28 4.93 -11.79
N ILE A 313 -5.82 3.80 -12.32
CA ILE A 313 -5.04 2.78 -11.61
C ILE A 313 -3.65 2.69 -12.25
N VAL A 314 -2.71 2.10 -11.51
CA VAL A 314 -1.32 1.89 -11.95
C VAL A 314 -1.07 0.45 -12.39
N GLY A 315 0.13 0.15 -12.86
CA GLY A 315 0.52 -1.23 -13.18
C GLY A 315 0.57 -2.13 -11.93
N LEU A 316 0.39 -3.43 -12.12
CA LEU A 316 0.33 -4.40 -11.01
C LEU A 316 1.62 -4.44 -10.19
N ASN A 317 2.77 -4.46 -10.84
CA ASN A 317 4.08 -4.43 -10.18
C ASN A 317 4.33 -3.14 -9.39
N GLU A 318 3.92 -1.99 -9.93
CA GLU A 318 3.98 -0.70 -9.24
C GLU A 318 3.05 -0.69 -8.02
N ALA A 319 1.81 -1.19 -8.19
CA ALA A 319 0.85 -1.26 -7.09
C ALA A 319 1.36 -2.14 -5.94
N LEU A 320 1.89 -3.33 -6.25
CA LEU A 320 2.48 -4.23 -5.26
C LEU A 320 3.64 -3.56 -4.52
N SER A 321 4.56 -2.92 -5.25
CA SER A 321 5.68 -2.23 -4.63
C SER A 321 5.22 -1.11 -3.68
N ARG A 322 4.25 -0.28 -4.11
CA ARG A 322 3.76 0.89 -3.37
C ARG A 322 2.88 0.51 -2.17
N VAL A 323 2.15 -0.61 -2.23
CA VAL A 323 1.41 -1.12 -1.06
C VAL A 323 2.38 -1.56 0.04
N HIS A 324 3.49 -2.19 -0.32
CA HIS A 324 4.49 -2.59 0.68
C HIS A 324 5.34 -1.42 1.18
N PHE A 325 5.74 -0.51 0.29
CA PHE A 325 6.59 0.64 0.61
C PHE A 325 6.03 1.90 -0.05
N PRO A 326 5.06 2.57 0.60
CA PRO A 326 4.40 3.75 0.05
C PRO A 326 5.37 4.88 -0.27
N ASN A 327 5.10 5.59 -1.36
CA ASN A 327 5.79 6.81 -1.76
C ASN A 327 5.09 8.04 -1.15
N ASP A 328 5.73 9.19 -1.18
CA ASP A 328 5.13 10.44 -0.71
C ASP A 328 3.85 10.82 -1.48
N SER A 329 3.75 10.44 -2.77
CA SER A 329 2.54 10.64 -3.58
C SER A 329 1.33 9.81 -3.13
N ASP A 330 1.55 8.74 -2.37
CA ASP A 330 0.48 7.92 -1.80
C ASP A 330 -0.14 8.54 -0.56
N LEU A 331 0.49 9.57 0.00
CA LEU A 331 0.10 10.27 1.22
C LEU A 331 -1.08 11.25 1.02
N VAL A 332 -1.58 11.40 -0.20
CA VAL A 332 -2.82 12.17 -0.48
C VAL A 332 -4.03 11.53 0.23
N VAL A 333 -3.94 10.23 0.50
CA VAL A 333 -4.91 9.47 1.31
C VAL A 333 -4.27 9.18 2.66
N ASP A 334 -5.02 9.31 3.75
CA ASP A 334 -4.53 8.95 5.08
C ASP A 334 -4.32 7.43 5.18
N LEU A 335 -3.10 6.99 4.89
CA LEU A 335 -2.71 5.58 5.00
C LEU A 335 -2.70 5.06 6.45
N LEU A 336 -2.83 5.94 7.43
CA LEU A 336 -2.88 5.58 8.84
C LEU A 336 -4.32 5.26 9.28
N ASP A 337 -5.32 5.81 8.59
CA ASP A 337 -6.72 5.44 8.79
C ASP A 337 -7.05 4.16 8.01
N ARG A 338 -7.54 3.15 8.74
CA ARG A 338 -7.93 1.86 8.16
C ARG A 338 -9.04 1.95 7.11
N ASN A 339 -9.89 2.95 7.18
CA ASN A 339 -10.99 3.11 6.22
C ASN A 339 -10.50 3.80 4.95
N SER A 340 -9.60 4.77 5.07
CA SER A 340 -9.10 5.57 3.95
C SER A 340 -7.98 4.87 3.16
N VAL A 341 -7.23 3.93 3.77
CA VAL A 341 -6.09 3.27 3.12
C VAL A 341 -6.47 2.59 1.81
N TYR A 342 -7.68 2.03 1.73
CA TYR A 342 -8.18 1.35 0.52
C TYR A 342 -8.52 2.31 -0.63
N GLU A 343 -8.62 3.61 -0.37
CA GLU A 343 -8.84 4.64 -1.39
C GLU A 343 -7.54 5.02 -2.10
N SER A 344 -6.39 4.67 -1.54
CA SER A 344 -5.11 4.93 -2.18
C SER A 344 -5.02 4.22 -3.54
N VAL A 345 -4.34 4.85 -4.49
CA VAL A 345 -4.21 4.32 -5.85
C VAL A 345 -3.66 2.89 -5.89
N PRO A 346 -2.60 2.53 -5.13
CA PRO A 346 -2.09 1.16 -5.12
C PRO A 346 -3.10 0.12 -4.62
N HIS A 347 -3.77 0.38 -3.49
CA HIS A 347 -4.76 -0.55 -2.93
C HIS A 347 -5.97 -0.69 -3.84
N ARG A 348 -6.48 0.42 -4.40
CA ARG A 348 -7.56 0.41 -5.37
C ARG A 348 -7.18 -0.36 -6.63
N THR A 349 -5.92 -0.27 -7.06
CA THR A 349 -5.41 -1.04 -8.19
C THR A 349 -5.50 -2.53 -7.91
N LEU A 350 -4.94 -3.00 -6.79
CA LEU A 350 -4.97 -4.43 -6.43
C LEU A 350 -6.40 -4.96 -6.31
N SER A 351 -7.27 -4.22 -5.63
CA SER A 351 -8.69 -4.57 -5.52
C SER A 351 -9.36 -4.66 -6.89
N PHE A 352 -9.05 -3.73 -7.81
CA PHE A 352 -9.60 -3.74 -9.16
C PHE A 352 -9.16 -4.99 -9.94
N TYR A 353 -7.88 -5.39 -9.85
CA TYR A 353 -7.37 -6.59 -10.50
C TYR A 353 -8.06 -7.85 -9.97
N GLU A 354 -8.21 -7.97 -8.66
CA GLU A 354 -8.83 -9.12 -8.02
C GLU A 354 -10.32 -9.25 -8.39
N PHE A 355 -11.07 -8.16 -8.27
CA PHE A 355 -12.49 -8.14 -8.64
C PHE A 355 -12.70 -8.34 -10.14
N LEU A 356 -11.82 -7.83 -11.00
CA LEU A 356 -11.91 -8.04 -12.43
C LEU A 356 -11.80 -9.54 -12.79
N LEU A 357 -10.86 -10.25 -12.19
CA LEU A 357 -10.70 -11.70 -12.41
C LEU A 357 -11.94 -12.47 -11.96
N MET A 358 -12.49 -12.11 -10.80
CA MET A 358 -13.74 -12.72 -10.29
C MET A 358 -14.89 -12.44 -11.24
N GLU A 359 -15.12 -11.20 -11.63
CA GLU A 359 -16.20 -10.80 -12.53
C GLU A 359 -16.03 -11.42 -13.93
N LEU A 360 -14.81 -11.52 -14.43
CA LEU A 360 -14.52 -12.19 -15.70
C LEU A 360 -14.89 -13.68 -15.63
N GLY A 361 -14.54 -14.35 -14.54
CA GLY A 361 -14.92 -15.75 -14.31
C GLY A 361 -16.45 -15.95 -14.29
N LEU A 362 -17.16 -15.06 -13.59
CA LEU A 362 -18.63 -15.05 -13.58
C LEU A 362 -19.23 -14.77 -14.97
N ALA A 363 -18.68 -13.80 -15.69
CA ALA A 363 -19.13 -13.46 -17.04
C ALA A 363 -18.92 -14.63 -18.04
N LEU A 364 -17.77 -15.31 -17.95
CA LEU A 364 -17.51 -16.51 -18.78
C LEU A 364 -18.49 -17.63 -18.47
N LYS A 365 -18.77 -17.89 -17.18
CA LYS A 365 -19.78 -18.87 -16.76
C LYS A 365 -21.18 -18.49 -17.26
N LYS A 366 -21.58 -17.22 -17.11
CA LYS A 366 -22.87 -16.73 -17.62
C LYS A 366 -22.96 -16.89 -19.14
N ARG A 367 -21.91 -16.55 -19.88
CA ARG A 367 -21.83 -16.71 -21.32
C ARG A 367 -21.96 -18.19 -21.74
N SER A 368 -21.35 -19.12 -21.01
CA SER A 368 -21.47 -20.55 -21.24
C SER A 368 -22.92 -21.02 -21.12
N VAL A 369 -23.62 -20.60 -20.04
CA VAL A 369 -25.04 -20.95 -19.81
C VAL A 369 -25.93 -20.31 -20.88
N SER A 370 -25.70 -19.06 -21.25
CA SER A 370 -26.51 -18.35 -22.26
C SER A 370 -26.36 -18.91 -23.68
N LYS A 371 -25.29 -19.66 -23.96
CA LYS A 371 -25.10 -20.35 -25.25
C LYS A 371 -25.84 -21.71 -25.31
N SER A 372 -26.32 -22.23 -24.21
CA SER A 372 -27.16 -23.46 -24.22
C SER A 372 -28.48 -23.17 -24.89
N PRO A 373 -28.99 -24.06 -25.76
CA PRO A 373 -30.30 -23.90 -26.33
C PRO A 373 -31.39 -23.97 -25.26
N GLY A 374 -32.24 -22.97 -25.23
CA GLY A 374 -33.38 -22.87 -24.33
C GLY A 374 -34.73 -22.94 -25.08
N ILE A 375 -35.80 -23.02 -24.34
CA ILE A 375 -37.14 -23.00 -24.88
C ILE A 375 -37.64 -21.56 -24.98
N ALA A 376 -37.97 -21.10 -26.17
CA ALA A 376 -38.62 -19.81 -26.39
C ALA A 376 -40.13 -19.94 -26.16
N PHE A 377 -40.62 -19.48 -25.02
CA PHE A 377 -42.03 -19.51 -24.68
C PHE A 377 -42.83 -18.49 -25.52
N ARG A 378 -44.01 -18.86 -25.92
CA ARG A 378 -44.95 -18.03 -26.71
C ARG A 378 -46.32 -18.03 -26.09
N PRO A 379 -46.51 -17.44 -24.90
CA PRO A 379 -47.78 -17.45 -24.19
C PRO A 379 -48.83 -16.64 -24.97
N THR A 380 -50.07 -17.08 -24.92
CA THR A 380 -51.23 -16.36 -25.46
C THR A 380 -51.65 -15.19 -24.56
N GLY A 381 -51.35 -15.24 -23.28
CA GLY A 381 -51.74 -14.27 -22.25
C GLY A 381 -53.07 -14.60 -21.56
N ALA A 382 -53.85 -15.54 -22.04
CA ALA A 382 -55.20 -15.79 -21.57
C ALA A 382 -55.28 -16.27 -20.12
N LEU A 383 -54.42 -17.22 -19.69
CA LEU A 383 -54.37 -17.67 -18.31
C LEU A 383 -53.85 -16.62 -17.36
N THR A 384 -52.82 -15.88 -17.82
CA THR A 384 -52.22 -14.79 -17.07
C THR A 384 -53.21 -13.66 -16.82
N GLU A 385 -53.99 -13.23 -17.83
CA GLU A 385 -55.02 -12.21 -17.71
C GLU A 385 -56.18 -12.70 -16.83
N ASN A 386 -56.64 -13.94 -16.99
CA ASN A 386 -57.69 -14.53 -16.15
C ASN A 386 -57.28 -14.54 -14.68
N LEU A 387 -56.05 -14.90 -14.35
CA LEU A 387 -55.58 -14.85 -12.98
C LEU A 387 -55.51 -13.39 -12.49
N LEU A 388 -54.96 -12.46 -13.26
CA LEU A 388 -54.87 -11.05 -12.85
C LEU A 388 -56.23 -10.44 -12.56
N ASN A 389 -57.26 -10.77 -13.35
CA ASN A 389 -58.63 -10.29 -13.15
C ASN A 389 -59.32 -10.88 -11.91
N LYS A 390 -58.85 -12.03 -11.41
CA LYS A 390 -59.38 -12.70 -10.20
C LYS A 390 -58.65 -12.35 -8.93
N LEU A 391 -57.51 -11.65 -9.03
CA LEU A 391 -56.77 -11.22 -7.83
C LEU A 391 -57.55 -10.13 -7.08
N PRO A 392 -57.60 -10.19 -5.73
CA PRO A 392 -58.26 -9.17 -4.90
C PRO A 392 -57.44 -7.86 -4.78
N PHE A 393 -56.33 -7.79 -5.48
CA PHE A 393 -55.41 -6.63 -5.50
C PHE A 393 -54.79 -6.44 -6.91
N SER A 394 -54.32 -5.26 -7.16
CA SER A 394 -53.56 -4.97 -8.38
C SER A 394 -52.04 -5.09 -8.16
N LEU A 395 -51.32 -5.51 -9.19
CA LEU A 395 -49.85 -5.57 -9.13
C LEU A 395 -49.21 -4.18 -8.99
N THR A 396 -48.18 -4.11 -8.19
CA THR A 396 -47.37 -2.87 -8.04
C THR A 396 -46.63 -2.56 -9.34
N ALA A 397 -46.18 -1.34 -9.49
CA ALA A 397 -45.35 -0.91 -10.62
C ALA A 397 -44.05 -1.73 -10.74
N ALA A 398 -43.43 -2.09 -9.60
CA ALA A 398 -42.23 -2.92 -9.54
C ALA A 398 -42.50 -4.35 -10.03
N GLN A 399 -43.58 -4.97 -9.57
CA GLN A 399 -43.98 -6.31 -10.02
C GLN A 399 -44.29 -6.35 -11.53
N LYS A 400 -45.01 -5.34 -12.06
CA LYS A 400 -45.29 -5.23 -13.50
C LYS A 400 -43.99 -5.12 -14.32
N ARG A 401 -43.03 -4.29 -13.87
CA ARG A 401 -41.75 -4.14 -14.54
C ARG A 401 -40.99 -5.46 -14.55
N VAL A 402 -40.86 -6.13 -13.40
CA VAL A 402 -40.13 -7.41 -13.33
C VAL A 402 -40.78 -8.49 -14.16
N LEU A 403 -42.13 -8.57 -14.20
CA LEU A 403 -42.84 -9.50 -15.07
C LEU A 403 -42.62 -9.24 -16.55
N HIS A 404 -42.48 -7.96 -16.93
CA HIS A 404 -42.16 -7.62 -18.30
C HIS A 404 -40.71 -8.07 -18.68
N GLU A 405 -39.76 -7.89 -17.78
CA GLU A 405 -38.40 -8.37 -17.96
C GLU A 405 -38.31 -9.90 -18.04
N ILE A 406 -39.07 -10.62 -17.17
CA ILE A 406 -39.14 -12.07 -17.20
C ILE A 406 -39.79 -12.55 -18.51
N ASP A 407 -40.84 -11.89 -18.98
CA ASP A 407 -41.50 -12.22 -20.23
C ASP A 407 -40.55 -12.06 -21.43
N TYR A 408 -39.77 -10.99 -21.43
CA TYR A 408 -38.74 -10.76 -22.47
C TYR A 408 -37.72 -11.91 -22.49
N ASP A 409 -37.19 -12.29 -21.31
CA ASP A 409 -36.21 -13.36 -21.22
C ASP A 409 -36.79 -14.73 -21.56
N MET A 410 -38.01 -15.02 -21.17
CA MET A 410 -38.71 -16.28 -21.50
C MET A 410 -39.00 -16.46 -22.98
N ARG A 411 -39.12 -15.37 -23.74
CA ARG A 411 -39.29 -15.39 -25.20
C ARG A 411 -38.00 -15.63 -25.96
N ALA A 412 -36.84 -15.53 -25.29
CA ALA A 412 -35.55 -15.80 -25.89
C ALA A 412 -35.29 -17.28 -26.10
N SER A 413 -34.46 -17.64 -27.08
CA SER A 413 -34.01 -19.01 -27.35
C SER A 413 -32.89 -19.50 -26.42
N SER A 414 -32.59 -18.76 -25.37
CA SER A 414 -31.62 -19.10 -24.31
C SER A 414 -32.34 -19.31 -22.98
N PRO A 415 -31.84 -20.21 -22.09
CA PRO A 415 -32.50 -20.43 -20.79
C PRO A 415 -32.39 -19.18 -19.92
N MET A 416 -33.50 -18.77 -19.33
CA MET A 416 -33.53 -17.70 -18.34
C MET A 416 -32.98 -18.21 -17.00
N ASN A 417 -32.05 -17.48 -16.42
CA ASN A 417 -31.58 -17.67 -15.05
C ASN A 417 -31.60 -16.30 -14.33
N ARG A 418 -32.66 -16.06 -13.55
CA ARG A 418 -32.91 -14.74 -12.97
C ARG A 418 -33.16 -14.86 -11.46
N LEU A 419 -32.46 -14.05 -10.67
CA LEU A 419 -32.71 -13.89 -9.25
C LEU A 419 -33.76 -12.79 -9.03
N LEU A 420 -34.86 -13.12 -8.38
CA LEU A 420 -35.87 -12.17 -7.92
C LEU A 420 -35.65 -11.87 -6.43
N GLN A 421 -35.24 -10.64 -6.14
CA GLN A 421 -35.02 -10.18 -4.77
C GLN A 421 -36.10 -9.18 -4.33
N GLY A 422 -36.50 -9.28 -3.08
CA GLY A 422 -37.47 -8.38 -2.45
C GLY A 422 -37.73 -8.79 -1.01
N ASP A 423 -38.35 -7.92 -0.22
CA ASP A 423 -38.68 -8.17 1.19
C ASP A 423 -39.72 -9.28 1.37
N VAL A 424 -39.84 -9.76 2.59
CA VAL A 424 -40.94 -10.70 2.97
C VAL A 424 -42.26 -9.98 2.76
N GLY A 425 -43.20 -10.64 2.09
CA GLY A 425 -44.50 -10.04 1.75
C GLY A 425 -44.53 -9.16 0.51
N SER A 426 -43.40 -8.94 -0.19
CA SER A 426 -43.35 -8.14 -1.43
C SER A 426 -44.05 -8.77 -2.64
N GLY A 427 -44.62 -9.98 -2.49
CA GLY A 427 -45.34 -10.68 -3.53
C GLY A 427 -44.49 -11.42 -4.55
N LYS A 428 -43.28 -11.88 -4.18
CA LYS A 428 -42.44 -12.72 -5.05
C LYS A 428 -43.12 -13.94 -5.60
N THR A 429 -43.96 -14.57 -4.79
CA THR A 429 -44.73 -15.77 -5.14
C THR A 429 -45.69 -15.52 -6.29
N ILE A 430 -46.38 -14.38 -6.30
CA ILE A 430 -47.31 -14.07 -7.42
C ILE A 430 -46.55 -13.84 -8.72
N VAL A 431 -45.37 -13.25 -8.66
CA VAL A 431 -44.50 -13.08 -9.86
C VAL A 431 -44.05 -14.43 -10.39
N ALA A 432 -43.65 -15.35 -9.49
CA ALA A 432 -43.30 -16.72 -9.87
C ALA A 432 -44.50 -17.46 -10.50
N LEU A 433 -45.67 -17.39 -9.88
CA LEU A 433 -46.89 -18.02 -10.39
C LEU A 433 -47.27 -17.50 -11.79
N LEU A 434 -47.27 -16.21 -12.00
CA LEU A 434 -47.55 -15.60 -13.31
C LEU A 434 -46.53 -16.03 -14.37
N SER A 435 -45.26 -16.20 -14.00
CA SER A 435 -44.22 -16.70 -14.90
C SER A 435 -44.45 -18.19 -15.25
N MET A 436 -44.83 -19.00 -14.26
CA MET A 436 -45.20 -20.42 -14.49
C MET A 436 -46.40 -20.56 -15.43
N LEU A 437 -47.41 -19.71 -15.31
CA LEU A 437 -48.59 -19.74 -16.20
C LEU A 437 -48.21 -19.46 -17.64
N LYS A 438 -47.25 -18.60 -17.91
CA LYS A 438 -46.73 -18.33 -19.26
C LYS A 438 -46.10 -19.59 -19.89
N ALA A 439 -45.38 -20.38 -19.10
CA ALA A 439 -44.81 -21.63 -19.57
C ALA A 439 -45.94 -22.64 -19.87
N VAL A 440 -46.96 -22.72 -19.01
CA VAL A 440 -48.16 -23.61 -19.21
C VAL A 440 -48.91 -23.18 -20.46
N GLU A 441 -49.19 -21.90 -20.66
CA GLU A 441 -49.81 -21.37 -21.88
C GLU A 441 -49.05 -21.71 -23.18
N SER A 442 -47.74 -21.86 -23.05
CA SER A 442 -46.89 -22.27 -24.16
C SER A 442 -46.78 -23.78 -24.35
N GLY A 443 -47.57 -24.58 -23.60
CA GLY A 443 -47.62 -26.03 -23.72
C GLY A 443 -46.58 -26.80 -22.91
N TYR A 444 -45.92 -26.14 -21.94
CA TYR A 444 -44.88 -26.74 -21.11
C TYR A 444 -45.32 -26.92 -19.66
N GLN A 445 -44.67 -27.80 -18.94
CA GLN A 445 -44.85 -27.98 -17.51
C GLN A 445 -43.99 -27.00 -16.69
N SER A 446 -44.49 -26.64 -15.52
CA SER A 446 -43.79 -25.81 -14.56
C SER A 446 -43.70 -26.51 -13.21
N ALA A 447 -42.60 -26.32 -12.51
CA ALA A 447 -42.39 -26.82 -11.16
C ALA A 447 -41.90 -25.68 -10.24
N LEU A 448 -42.47 -25.62 -9.04
CA LEU A 448 -42.04 -24.70 -7.98
C LEU A 448 -41.44 -25.55 -6.85
N MET A 449 -40.20 -25.20 -6.49
CA MET A 449 -39.56 -25.82 -5.34
C MET A 449 -39.49 -24.76 -4.20
N ALA A 450 -40.03 -25.11 -3.05
CA ALA A 450 -40.04 -24.31 -1.85
C ALA A 450 -39.27 -25.02 -0.72
N PRO A 451 -38.53 -24.32 0.14
CA PRO A 451 -37.78 -24.93 1.24
C PRO A 451 -38.65 -25.34 2.43
N THR A 452 -39.88 -24.83 2.48
CA THR A 452 -40.88 -25.11 3.54
C THR A 452 -42.24 -25.35 2.92
N GLU A 453 -43.02 -26.22 3.57
CA GLU A 453 -44.44 -26.45 3.26
C GLU A 453 -45.30 -25.23 3.55
#